data_7c57adf0ea9ba6ba8502e0e647866867
#
_entry.id   7c57adf0ea9ba6ba8502e0e647866867
#
_cell.length_a   1.000
_cell.length_b   1.000
_cell.length_c   1.000
_cell.angle_alpha   90.00
_cell.angle_beta   90.00
_cell.angle_gamma   90.00
#
_symmetry.space_group_name_H-M   'P 1'
#
loop_
_entity.id
_entity.type
_entity.pdbx_description
1 polymer ?
#
loop_
_entity_poly.entity_id
_entity_poly.type
_entity_poly.pdbx_seq_one_letter_code
_entity_poly.pdbx_strand_id
1 'polypeptide(L)'
;MARDADVLWAIPDKTVFSSQTLKQVLLSSFRSRIPVVGLSRSWVKAGAFYALDRDYQDLGRQNAVIARKLLAGTSVDKIIPETPGEVIYSLNLKTARHMKTDIGDELVAGAAKVYE
;
A
#
# COMPACT_ATOMS: atom_id res chain seq x y z
N MET A 1 -6.37 4.05 21.88
CA MET A 1 -7.00 3.53 20.66
C MET A 1 -8.36 3.00 21.02
N ALA A 2 -9.37 3.31 20.25
CA ALA A 2 -10.73 2.87 20.50
C ALA A 2 -10.79 1.33 20.49
N ARG A 3 -11.50 0.78 21.48
CA ARG A 3 -11.71 -0.67 21.57
C ARG A 3 -12.69 -1.21 20.52
N ASP A 4 -13.24 -0.31 19.69
CA ASP A 4 -14.34 -0.58 18.74
C ASP A 4 -13.89 -0.53 17.27
N ALA A 5 -12.59 -0.67 17.00
CA ALA A 5 -12.05 -0.72 15.64
C ALA A 5 -11.42 -2.08 15.37
N ASP A 6 -11.79 -2.71 14.26
CA ASP A 6 -11.23 -3.99 13.81
C ASP A 6 -9.98 -3.80 12.94
N VAL A 7 -9.86 -2.65 12.28
CA VAL A 7 -8.75 -2.30 11.40
C VAL A 7 -8.50 -0.80 11.40
N LEU A 8 -7.25 -0.40 11.27
CA LEU A 8 -6.84 0.98 11.07
C LEU A 8 -6.36 1.14 9.61
N TRP A 9 -7.10 1.90 8.82
CA TRP A 9 -6.72 2.20 7.46
C TRP A 9 -6.00 3.55 7.39
N ALA A 10 -4.74 3.54 6.99
CA ALA A 10 -3.97 4.76 6.80
C ALA A 10 -4.40 5.47 5.51
N ILE A 11 -4.62 6.78 5.60
CA ILE A 11 -4.87 7.66 4.44
C ILE A 11 -3.65 8.58 4.30
N PRO A 12 -3.15 8.83 3.07
CA PRO A 12 -1.99 9.70 2.88
C PRO A 12 -2.22 11.10 3.44
N ASP A 13 -1.54 11.42 4.53
CA ASP A 13 -1.55 12.73 5.17
C ASP A 13 -0.20 13.00 5.85
N LYS A 14 0.50 14.02 5.38
CA LYS A 14 1.84 14.38 5.87
C LYS A 14 1.81 14.97 7.30
N THR A 15 0.68 15.49 7.73
CA THR A 15 0.54 16.06 9.07
C THR A 15 0.35 14.97 10.13
N VAL A 16 -0.29 13.86 9.74
CA VAL A 16 -0.55 12.71 10.62
C VAL A 16 0.61 11.71 10.59
N PHE A 17 1.14 11.41 9.40
CA PHE A 17 2.14 10.36 9.22
C PHE A 17 3.54 10.91 8.92
N SER A 18 4.30 11.14 9.99
CA SER A 18 5.75 11.29 9.95
C SER A 18 6.44 9.96 10.29
N SER A 19 7.76 9.87 10.12
CA SER A 19 8.50 8.66 10.50
C SER A 19 8.38 8.33 12.00
N GLN A 20 8.20 9.34 12.85
CA GLN A 20 8.03 9.16 14.29
C GLN A 20 6.62 8.69 14.65
N THR A 21 5.59 9.34 14.09
CA THR A 21 4.19 8.99 14.35
C THR A 21 3.85 7.61 13.79
N LEU A 22 4.39 7.24 12.64
CA LEU A 22 4.21 5.90 12.07
C LEU A 22 4.68 4.81 13.05
N LYS A 23 5.87 4.97 13.63
CA LYS A 23 6.38 4.01 14.61
C LYS A 23 5.46 3.87 15.82
N GLN A 24 4.94 4.99 16.33
CA GLN A 24 4.01 4.99 17.46
C GLN A 24 2.68 4.33 17.11
N VAL A 25 2.14 4.62 15.93
CA VAL A 25 0.90 4.01 15.43
C VAL A 25 1.05 2.50 15.31
N LEU A 26 2.13 2.02 14.67
CA LEU A 26 2.40 0.60 14.52
C LEU A 26 2.58 -0.11 15.86
N LEU A 27 3.32 0.49 16.81
CA LEU A 27 3.49 -0.09 18.15
C LEU A 27 2.17 -0.16 18.93
N SER A 28 1.36 0.89 18.85
CA SER A 28 0.05 0.93 19.51
C SER A 28 -0.92 -0.09 18.90
N SER A 29 -0.95 -0.17 17.58
CA SER A 29 -1.69 -1.16 16.81
C SER A 29 -1.30 -2.59 17.23
N PHE A 30 -0.02 -2.87 17.27
CA PHE A 30 0.51 -4.18 17.64
C PHE A 30 0.09 -4.57 19.06
N ARG A 31 0.18 -3.65 20.04
CA ARG A 31 -0.25 -3.88 21.42
C ARG A 31 -1.76 -4.12 21.55
N SER A 32 -2.54 -3.41 20.75
CA SER A 32 -4.01 -3.52 20.76
C SER A 32 -4.55 -4.62 19.87
N ARG A 33 -3.68 -5.30 19.11
CA ARG A 33 -4.04 -6.31 18.08
C ARG A 33 -5.05 -5.77 17.05
N ILE A 34 -4.88 -4.51 16.67
CA ILE A 34 -5.67 -3.89 15.60
C ILE A 34 -4.74 -3.75 14.38
N PRO A 35 -4.95 -4.50 13.30
CA PRO A 35 -4.08 -4.45 12.13
C PRO A 35 -4.12 -3.08 11.44
N VAL A 36 -2.96 -2.65 10.94
CA VAL A 36 -2.83 -1.42 10.15
C VAL A 36 -2.71 -1.77 8.67
N VAL A 37 -3.56 -1.19 7.85
CA VAL A 37 -3.40 -1.13 6.40
C VAL A 37 -2.48 0.04 6.09
N GLY A 38 -1.30 -0.27 5.56
CA GLY A 38 -0.26 0.71 5.29
C GLY A 38 -0.39 1.39 3.93
N LEU A 39 0.41 2.43 3.71
CA LEU A 39 0.40 3.22 2.47
C LEU A 39 1.37 2.70 1.41
N SER A 40 2.29 1.81 1.77
CA SER A 40 3.32 1.30 0.87
C SER A 40 4.00 0.06 1.43
N ARG A 41 4.78 -0.59 0.58
CA ARG A 41 5.65 -1.71 0.95
C ARG A 41 6.59 -1.41 2.14
N SER A 42 7.06 -0.17 2.27
CA SER A 42 7.92 0.21 3.41
C SER A 42 7.18 0.16 4.75
N TRP A 43 5.90 0.47 4.77
CA TRP A 43 5.06 0.34 5.95
C TRP A 43 4.85 -1.12 6.35
N VAL A 44 4.65 -2.00 5.37
CA VAL A 44 4.52 -3.45 5.60
C VAL A 44 5.82 -4.01 6.17
N LYS A 45 6.97 -3.59 5.64
CA LYS A 45 8.29 -3.93 6.20
C LYS A 45 8.45 -3.44 7.64
N ALA A 46 7.87 -2.28 7.98
CA ALA A 46 7.92 -1.70 9.32
C ALA A 46 6.93 -2.35 10.31
N GLY A 47 5.97 -3.17 9.85
CA GLY A 47 5.04 -3.90 10.70
C GLY A 47 3.55 -3.68 10.39
N ALA A 48 3.19 -2.92 9.35
CA ALA A 48 1.80 -2.89 8.88
C ALA A 48 1.39 -4.27 8.35
N PHE A 49 0.11 -4.59 8.45
CA PHE A 49 -0.43 -5.90 8.08
C PHE A 49 -0.32 -6.17 6.58
N TYR A 50 -0.82 -5.25 5.78
CA TYR A 50 -0.63 -5.21 4.34
C TYR A 50 -0.65 -3.78 3.82
N ALA A 51 -0.27 -3.60 2.58
CA ALA A 51 -0.45 -2.36 1.84
C ALA A 51 -0.73 -2.66 0.38
N LEU A 52 -1.59 -1.84 -0.21
CA LEU A 52 -1.75 -1.74 -1.65
C LEU A 52 -0.79 -0.69 -2.17
N ASP A 53 -0.14 -0.98 -3.27
CA ASP A 53 0.77 -0.06 -3.94
C ASP A 53 0.56 -0.15 -5.46
N ARG A 54 1.10 0.81 -6.19
CA ARG A 54 1.06 0.80 -7.64
C ARG A 54 2.29 0.06 -8.18
N ASP A 55 2.14 -0.62 -9.30
CA ASP A 55 3.31 -1.11 -10.02
C ASP A 55 3.99 0.06 -10.75
N TYR A 56 5.18 0.45 -10.26
CA TYR A 56 5.93 1.57 -10.84
C TYR A 56 6.47 1.27 -12.24
N GLN A 57 6.66 0.00 -12.59
CA GLN A 57 7.08 -0.36 -13.95
C GLN A 57 5.92 -0.18 -14.92
N ASP A 58 4.73 -0.63 -14.52
CA ASP A 58 3.51 -0.41 -15.32
C ASP A 58 3.19 1.08 -15.45
N LEU A 59 3.27 1.83 -14.36
CA LEU A 59 3.11 3.28 -14.38
C LEU A 59 4.10 3.97 -15.33
N GLY A 60 5.36 3.49 -15.37
CA GLY A 60 6.36 3.95 -16.33
C GLY A 60 5.96 3.69 -17.77
N ARG A 61 5.40 2.50 -18.07
CA ARG A 61 4.90 2.16 -19.40
C ARG A 61 3.71 3.05 -19.81
N GLN A 62 2.74 3.25 -18.90
CA GLN A 62 1.61 4.15 -19.14
C GLN A 62 2.07 5.58 -19.47
N ASN A 63 3.01 6.11 -18.67
CA ASN A 63 3.58 7.44 -18.91
C ASN A 63 4.31 7.53 -20.27
N ALA A 64 5.03 6.50 -20.67
CA ALA A 64 5.70 6.44 -21.97
C ALA A 64 4.70 6.46 -23.14
N VAL A 65 3.56 5.78 -23.00
CA VAL A 65 2.48 5.81 -24.00
C VAL A 65 1.92 7.23 -24.15
N ILE A 66 1.66 7.92 -23.04
CA ILE A 66 1.17 9.30 -23.03
C ILE A 66 2.20 10.23 -23.67
N ALA A 67 3.47 10.12 -23.28
CA ALA A 67 4.55 10.92 -23.85
C ALA A 67 4.67 10.73 -25.37
N ARG A 68 4.55 9.51 -25.88
CA ARG A 68 4.55 9.23 -27.32
C ARG A 68 3.39 9.90 -28.05
N LYS A 69 2.18 9.89 -27.48
CA LYS A 69 1.02 10.59 -28.06
C LYS A 69 1.28 12.09 -28.18
N LEU A 70 1.84 12.71 -27.14
CA LEU A 70 2.19 14.14 -27.14
C LEU A 70 3.26 14.46 -28.17
N LEU A 71 4.33 13.67 -28.24
CA LEU A 71 5.39 13.85 -29.23
C LEU A 71 4.91 13.63 -30.67
N ALA A 72 3.86 12.84 -30.89
CA ALA A 72 3.22 12.64 -32.17
C ALA A 72 2.23 13.78 -32.55
N GLY A 73 2.12 14.84 -31.70
CA GLY A 73 1.29 16.01 -31.98
C GLY A 73 -0.14 15.93 -31.42
N THR A 74 -0.43 14.94 -30.56
CA THR A 74 -1.73 14.92 -29.87
C THR A 74 -1.80 16.08 -28.88
N SER A 75 -2.86 16.90 -28.97
CA SER A 75 -3.06 18.03 -28.06
C SER A 75 -3.34 17.53 -26.64
N VAL A 76 -2.82 18.26 -25.62
CA VAL A 76 -2.92 17.90 -24.20
C VAL A 76 -4.37 17.77 -23.73
N ASP A 77 -5.27 18.61 -24.24
CA ASP A 77 -6.70 18.60 -23.94
C ASP A 77 -7.43 17.33 -24.40
N LYS A 78 -6.82 16.56 -25.32
CA LYS A 78 -7.32 15.28 -25.80
C LYS A 78 -6.79 14.08 -25.01
N ILE A 79 -5.87 14.32 -24.08
CA ILE A 79 -5.34 13.27 -23.21
C ILE A 79 -6.18 13.16 -21.96
N ILE A 80 -6.87 12.03 -21.83
CA ILE A 80 -7.68 11.74 -20.66
C ILE A 80 -6.74 11.29 -19.53
N PRO A 81 -6.82 11.89 -18.32
CA PRO A 81 -6.08 11.41 -17.17
C PRO A 81 -6.43 9.95 -16.86
N GLU A 82 -5.41 9.12 -16.67
CA GLU A 82 -5.56 7.70 -16.36
C GLU A 82 -5.11 7.44 -14.92
N THR A 83 -5.77 6.50 -14.26
CA THR A 83 -5.31 5.95 -12.98
C THR A 83 -4.25 4.88 -13.24
N PRO A 84 -3.40 4.53 -12.24
CA PRO A 84 -2.49 3.39 -12.35
C PRO A 84 -3.25 2.12 -12.77
N GLY A 85 -2.76 1.44 -13.80
CA GLY A 85 -3.41 0.25 -14.37
C GLY A 85 -3.29 -0.96 -13.46
N GLU A 86 -2.12 -1.15 -12.86
CA GLU A 86 -1.85 -2.29 -12.00
C GLU A 86 -1.66 -1.88 -10.53
N VAL A 87 -2.38 -2.59 -9.66
CA VAL A 87 -2.24 -2.50 -8.21
C VAL A 87 -1.60 -3.78 -7.72
N ILE A 88 -0.50 -3.61 -6.99
CA ILE A 88 0.20 -4.70 -6.31
C ILE A 88 -0.01 -4.61 -4.81
N TYR A 89 0.20 -5.70 -4.10
CA TYR A 89 0.11 -5.70 -2.65
C TYR A 89 1.31 -6.41 -2.01
N SER A 90 1.58 -6.02 -0.77
CA SER A 90 2.58 -6.64 0.08
C SER A 90 1.96 -7.07 1.39
N LEU A 91 2.44 -8.16 1.96
CA LEU A 91 1.93 -8.79 3.19
C LEU A 91 3.01 -8.92 4.25
N ASN A 92 2.61 -8.85 5.52
CA ASN A 92 3.48 -9.18 6.65
C ASN A 92 2.87 -10.34 7.44
N LEU A 93 3.39 -11.54 7.22
CA LEU A 93 2.91 -12.75 7.88
C LEU A 93 3.23 -12.77 9.38
N LYS A 94 4.31 -12.12 9.80
CA LYS A 94 4.62 -11.99 11.23
C LYS A 94 3.55 -11.17 11.95
N THR A 95 3.11 -10.07 11.33
CA THR A 95 2.00 -9.26 11.84
C THR A 95 0.69 -10.03 11.79
N ALA A 96 0.41 -10.76 10.70
CA ALA A 96 -0.78 -11.62 10.57
C ALA A 96 -0.86 -12.63 11.72
N ARG A 97 0.22 -13.36 11.98
CA ARG A 97 0.30 -14.33 13.10
C ARG A 97 0.05 -13.67 14.46
N HIS A 98 0.61 -12.47 14.68
CA HIS A 98 0.39 -11.73 15.93
C HIS A 98 -1.07 -11.28 16.10
N MET A 99 -1.71 -10.87 15.00
CA MET A 99 -3.12 -10.47 14.97
C MET A 99 -4.08 -11.67 15.01
N LYS A 100 -3.55 -12.91 14.97
CA LYS A 100 -4.31 -14.17 14.89
C LYS A 100 -5.22 -14.20 13.65
N THR A 101 -4.74 -13.62 12.55
CA THR A 101 -5.42 -13.62 11.26
C THR A 101 -4.73 -14.61 10.34
N ASP A 102 -5.48 -15.53 9.80
CA ASP A 102 -5.01 -16.47 8.80
C ASP A 102 -5.09 -15.81 7.41
N ILE A 103 -4.05 -16.04 6.59
CA ILE A 103 -3.99 -15.55 5.20
C ILE A 103 -3.88 -16.76 4.31
N GLY A 104 -4.87 -16.92 3.43
CA GLY A 104 -4.88 -18.05 2.49
C GLY A 104 -3.67 -18.06 1.56
N ASP A 105 -3.21 -19.25 1.19
CA ASP A 105 -2.02 -19.46 0.35
C ASP A 105 -2.11 -18.73 -0.99
N GLU A 106 -3.29 -18.60 -1.56
CA GLU A 106 -3.52 -17.84 -2.80
C GLU A 106 -3.13 -16.36 -2.66
N LEU A 107 -3.50 -15.73 -1.54
CA LEU A 107 -3.14 -14.34 -1.26
C LEU A 107 -1.63 -14.19 -1.00
N VAL A 108 -1.03 -15.19 -0.38
CA VAL A 108 0.43 -15.20 -0.16
C VAL A 108 1.16 -15.34 -1.49
N ALA A 109 0.71 -16.24 -2.36
CA ALA A 109 1.30 -16.49 -3.68
C ALA A 109 1.16 -15.30 -4.64
N GLY A 110 0.05 -14.56 -4.56
CA GLY A 110 -0.20 -13.37 -5.41
C GLY A 110 0.48 -12.10 -4.92
N ALA A 111 1.09 -12.09 -3.73
CA ALA A 111 1.71 -10.89 -3.18
C ALA A 111 3.02 -10.53 -3.90
N ALA A 112 3.19 -9.26 -4.27
CA ALA A 112 4.43 -8.74 -4.84
C ALA A 112 5.61 -8.85 -3.86
N LYS A 113 5.31 -8.81 -2.54
CA LYS A 113 6.30 -9.05 -1.48
C LYS A 113 5.63 -9.57 -0.22
N VAL A 114 6.23 -10.60 0.35
CA VAL A 114 5.87 -11.17 1.67
C VAL A 114 7.03 -10.92 2.63
N TYR A 115 6.69 -10.52 3.86
CA TYR A 115 7.60 -10.37 4.99
C TYR A 115 7.23 -11.41 6.06
N GLU A 116 8.21 -12.19 6.51
CA GLU A 116 8.10 -13.25 7.50
C GLU A 116 8.70 -12.86 8.85
#